data_ce2fb1acbb45f3edb9896b0b8638a890
#
_entry.id   ce2fb1acbb45f3edb9896b0b8638a890
#
_cell.length_a   1.000
_cell.length_b   1.000
_cell.length_c   1.000
_cell.angle_alpha   90.00
_cell.angle_beta   90.00
_cell.angle_gamma   90.00
#
_symmetry.space_group_name_H-M   'P 1'
#
loop_
_entity.id
_entity.type
_entity.pdbx_description
1 polymer ?
#
loop_
_entity_poly.entity_id
_entity_poly.type
_entity_poly.pdbx_seq_one_letter_code
_entity_poly.pdbx_strand_id
1 'polypeptide(L)'
;MDMRQARALRLGLLAAALAGAAAAAPAPARAQTAVDLQLVLAVDASGSVNQYRFDLQKQGYAEAFRNPRVLKAIRSGIAGAIAVTMTQWTGPDLQIQVVDWTVLKDEGSASAFAAAIEDTPRQLFSGGTSISGAIDHGATLLLDSTQRFPGARRTIDVSGDGANNRGRAAHLARDDAVRNGITINGLPILALEPGLDRYYYDNVIGGPGAFMVTAQTYEAFAEAVLKKLITEIAARPPSERLAAGDRR
;
A
#
# COMPACT_ATOMS: atom_id res chain seq x y z
N MET A 1 58.16 -45.33 -30.38
CA MET A 1 57.12 -44.57 -29.64
C MET A 1 55.86 -45.41 -29.65
N ASP A 2 55.59 -46.02 -28.52
CA ASP A 2 54.72 -47.20 -28.35
C ASP A 2 53.20 -46.82 -28.44
N MET A 3 52.48 -47.56 -29.30
CA MET A 3 51.06 -47.40 -29.57
C MET A 3 50.16 -47.58 -28.33
N ARG A 4 50.76 -47.98 -27.21
CA ARG A 4 50.00 -48.12 -25.93
C ARG A 4 49.80 -46.81 -25.15
N GLN A 5 50.66 -45.81 -25.41
CA GLN A 5 50.51 -44.50 -24.73
C GLN A 5 49.50 -43.59 -25.36
N ALA A 6 49.11 -43.79 -26.62
CA ALA A 6 48.11 -42.97 -27.32
C ALA A 6 46.64 -43.32 -26.96
N ARG A 7 46.41 -44.54 -26.35
CA ARG A 7 45.04 -44.91 -25.91
C ARG A 7 44.67 -44.45 -24.53
N ALA A 8 45.64 -44.22 -23.65
CA ALA A 8 45.38 -43.72 -22.29
C ALA A 8 44.99 -42.21 -22.24
N LEU A 9 45.45 -41.45 -23.26
CA LEU A 9 45.17 -39.97 -23.30
C LEU A 9 43.83 -39.66 -23.90
N ARG A 10 43.13 -40.57 -24.57
CA ARG A 10 41.79 -40.36 -25.15
C ARG A 10 40.64 -40.75 -24.24
N LEU A 11 40.85 -41.50 -23.18
CA LEU A 11 39.84 -41.86 -22.19
C LEU A 11 39.74 -40.85 -21.04
N GLY A 12 40.76 -40.01 -20.84
CA GLY A 12 40.79 -39.01 -19.77
C GLY A 12 40.03 -37.72 -20.09
N LEU A 13 39.69 -37.46 -21.37
CA LEU A 13 39.02 -36.20 -21.80
C LEU A 13 37.51 -36.31 -21.97
N LEU A 14 36.93 -37.50 -21.84
CA LEU A 14 35.45 -37.68 -21.89
C LEU A 14 34.76 -37.73 -20.51
N ALA A 15 35.51 -37.74 -19.42
CA ALA A 15 34.94 -37.80 -18.06
C ALA A 15 34.77 -36.43 -17.37
N ALA A 16 35.25 -35.35 -18.01
CA ALA A 16 35.23 -34.00 -17.41
C ALA A 16 34.07 -33.10 -17.89
N ALA A 17 33.15 -33.57 -18.75
CA ALA A 17 32.09 -32.75 -19.35
C ALA A 17 30.69 -32.99 -18.77
N LEU A 18 30.53 -33.74 -17.68
CA LEU A 18 29.21 -34.07 -17.08
C LEU A 18 28.99 -33.50 -15.69
N ALA A 19 29.79 -32.53 -15.22
CA ALA A 19 29.59 -31.89 -13.92
C ALA A 19 29.34 -30.42 -14.12
N GLY A 20 28.08 -30.01 -14.39
CA GLY A 20 27.78 -28.57 -14.50
C GLY A 20 26.35 -28.14 -14.85
N ALA A 21 25.40 -29.05 -14.89
CA ALA A 21 23.98 -28.64 -14.94
C ALA A 21 23.39 -28.69 -13.53
N ALA A 22 23.83 -27.78 -12.65
CA ALA A 22 23.04 -27.46 -11.48
C ALA A 22 21.74 -26.82 -11.98
N ALA A 23 20.68 -27.63 -12.09
CA ALA A 23 19.33 -27.13 -12.35
C ALA A 23 19.01 -26.10 -11.25
N ALA A 24 19.00 -24.81 -11.61
CA ALA A 24 18.50 -23.78 -10.75
C ALA A 24 17.05 -24.17 -10.43
N ALA A 25 16.79 -24.60 -9.19
CA ALA A 25 15.44 -24.87 -8.74
C ALA A 25 14.62 -23.58 -8.99
N PRO A 26 13.46 -23.66 -9.66
CA PRO A 26 12.62 -22.48 -9.84
C PRO A 26 12.32 -21.91 -8.46
N ALA A 27 12.56 -20.59 -8.28
CA ALA A 27 12.16 -19.90 -7.07
C ALA A 27 10.68 -20.21 -6.81
N PRO A 28 10.26 -20.49 -5.57
CA PRO A 28 8.87 -20.80 -5.29
C PRO A 28 8.00 -19.66 -5.79
N ALA A 29 7.12 -19.97 -6.75
CA ALA A 29 6.14 -19.02 -7.25
C ALA A 29 5.33 -18.54 -6.03
N ARG A 30 5.40 -17.24 -5.72
CA ARG A 30 4.55 -16.67 -4.65
C ARG A 30 3.11 -16.98 -5.01
N ALA A 31 2.41 -17.65 -4.09
CA ALA A 31 1.00 -18.00 -4.29
C ALA A 31 0.18 -16.72 -4.56
N GLN A 32 -0.57 -16.71 -5.65
CA GLN A 32 -1.50 -15.64 -5.98
C GLN A 32 -2.69 -15.70 -5.01
N THR A 33 -3.09 -14.56 -4.48
CA THR A 33 -4.24 -14.45 -3.57
C THR A 33 -5.26 -13.49 -4.17
N ALA A 34 -6.48 -13.97 -4.39
CA ALA A 34 -7.56 -13.13 -4.85
C ALA A 34 -7.97 -12.15 -3.76
N VAL A 35 -7.99 -10.85 -4.08
CA VAL A 35 -8.46 -9.77 -3.22
C VAL A 35 -9.20 -8.73 -4.05
N ASP A 36 -10.14 -8.02 -3.43
CA ASP A 36 -10.93 -6.97 -4.09
C ASP A 36 -10.17 -5.64 -4.20
N LEU A 37 -9.24 -5.41 -3.25
CA LEU A 37 -8.50 -4.16 -3.10
C LEU A 37 -7.09 -4.44 -2.60
N GLN A 38 -6.12 -3.76 -3.20
CA GLN A 38 -4.79 -3.51 -2.63
C GLN A 38 -4.78 -2.09 -2.09
N LEU A 39 -4.50 -1.92 -0.80
CA LEU A 39 -4.54 -0.64 -0.10
C LEU A 39 -3.21 -0.34 0.57
N VAL A 40 -2.59 0.77 0.20
CA VAL A 40 -1.45 1.35 0.91
C VAL A 40 -1.95 2.46 1.81
N LEU A 41 -1.75 2.33 3.12
CA LEU A 41 -1.97 3.39 4.11
C LEU A 41 -0.68 4.18 4.23
N ALA A 42 -0.63 5.36 3.64
CA ALA A 42 0.51 6.27 3.71
C ALA A 42 0.29 7.27 4.84
N VAL A 43 0.92 7.03 6.00
CA VAL A 43 0.69 7.76 7.25
C VAL A 43 1.79 8.78 7.48
N ASP A 44 1.42 10.03 7.67
CA ASP A 44 2.33 11.13 7.94
C ASP A 44 3.04 10.96 9.30
N ALA A 45 4.37 11.00 9.25
CA ALA A 45 5.25 11.04 10.40
C ALA A 45 6.21 12.24 10.34
N SER A 46 5.85 13.31 9.59
CA SER A 46 6.65 14.52 9.41
C SER A 46 6.86 15.27 10.72
N GLY A 47 7.68 16.34 10.69
CA GLY A 47 8.07 17.07 11.88
C GLY A 47 6.94 17.75 12.66
N SER A 48 5.80 18.06 12.00
CA SER A 48 4.59 18.60 12.63
C SER A 48 3.82 17.56 13.45
N VAL A 49 3.95 16.26 13.08
CA VAL A 49 3.34 15.14 13.78
C VAL A 49 4.22 14.75 14.97
N ASN A 50 3.91 15.24 16.18
CA ASN A 50 4.60 14.80 17.39
C ASN A 50 4.14 13.36 17.80
N GLN A 51 4.77 12.81 18.85
CA GLN A 51 4.46 11.42 19.27
C GLN A 51 2.97 11.23 19.63
N TYR A 52 2.37 12.17 20.35
CA TYR A 52 0.96 12.10 20.72
C TYR A 52 0.03 12.05 19.48
N ARG A 53 0.28 12.91 18.49
CA ARG A 53 -0.47 12.94 17.23
C ARG A 53 -0.29 11.67 16.42
N PHE A 54 0.92 11.14 16.39
CA PHE A 54 1.22 9.88 15.73
C PHE A 54 0.49 8.70 16.40
N ASP A 55 0.45 8.68 17.74
CA ASP A 55 -0.27 7.65 18.50
C ASP A 55 -1.79 7.71 18.25
N LEU A 56 -2.37 8.90 18.14
CA LEU A 56 -3.78 9.06 17.75
C LEU A 56 -4.08 8.51 16.34
N GLN A 57 -3.17 8.73 15.37
CA GLN A 57 -3.32 8.12 14.04
C GLN A 57 -3.28 6.60 14.12
N LYS A 58 -2.27 6.01 14.80
CA LYS A 58 -2.16 4.55 14.97
C LYS A 58 -3.40 3.96 15.62
N GLN A 59 -3.83 4.55 16.73
CA GLN A 59 -5.02 4.11 17.46
C GLN A 59 -6.27 4.16 16.56
N GLY A 60 -6.46 5.25 15.83
CA GLY A 60 -7.59 5.40 14.92
C GLY A 60 -7.61 4.32 13.83
N TYR A 61 -6.49 4.02 13.20
CA TYR A 61 -6.40 2.92 12.23
C TYR A 61 -6.67 1.55 12.88
N ALA A 62 -6.05 1.24 14.02
CA ALA A 62 -6.22 -0.03 14.70
C ALA A 62 -7.68 -0.26 15.13
N GLU A 63 -8.33 0.75 15.70
CA GLU A 63 -9.75 0.70 16.07
C GLU A 63 -10.64 0.52 14.84
N ALA A 64 -10.35 1.19 13.74
CA ALA A 64 -11.11 1.08 12.50
C ALA A 64 -11.04 -0.35 11.93
N PHE A 65 -9.86 -1.00 11.90
CA PHE A 65 -9.75 -2.38 11.41
C PHE A 65 -10.39 -3.41 12.34
N ARG A 66 -10.53 -3.14 13.64
CA ARG A 66 -11.32 -3.98 14.58
C ARG A 66 -12.82 -3.73 14.46
N ASN A 67 -13.26 -2.67 13.77
CA ASN A 67 -14.67 -2.33 13.69
C ASN A 67 -15.45 -3.32 12.82
N PRO A 68 -16.57 -3.92 13.30
CA PRO A 68 -17.36 -4.88 12.52
C PRO A 68 -17.89 -4.33 11.18
N ARG A 69 -18.07 -3.01 11.05
CA ARG A 69 -18.51 -2.36 9.81
C ARG A 69 -17.44 -2.44 8.73
N VAL A 70 -16.15 -2.33 9.08
CA VAL A 70 -15.02 -2.51 8.15
C VAL A 70 -14.97 -3.97 7.71
N LEU A 71 -15.08 -4.92 8.63
CA LEU A 71 -15.11 -6.34 8.29
C LEU A 71 -16.31 -6.70 7.38
N LYS A 72 -17.48 -6.10 7.63
CA LYS A 72 -18.65 -6.24 6.77
C LYS A 72 -18.38 -5.70 5.36
N ALA A 73 -17.72 -4.53 5.26
CA ALA A 73 -17.34 -3.96 3.97
C ALA A 73 -16.37 -4.87 3.21
N ILE A 74 -15.34 -5.43 3.87
CA ILE A 74 -14.41 -6.39 3.27
C ILE A 74 -15.16 -7.61 2.71
N ARG A 75 -16.03 -8.23 3.51
CA ARG A 75 -16.79 -9.43 3.13
C ARG A 75 -17.84 -9.18 2.04
N SER A 76 -18.19 -7.94 1.75
CA SER A 76 -19.16 -7.59 0.70
C SER A 76 -18.56 -7.58 -0.71
N GLY A 77 -17.25 -7.71 -0.85
CA GLY A 77 -16.54 -7.82 -2.13
C GLY A 77 -16.70 -9.22 -2.77
N ILE A 78 -16.27 -9.36 -4.01
CA ILE A 78 -16.34 -10.64 -4.76
C ILE A 78 -15.38 -11.67 -4.14
N ALA A 79 -14.14 -11.25 -3.87
CA ALA A 79 -13.15 -12.11 -3.20
C ALA A 79 -13.39 -12.18 -1.68
N GLY A 80 -14.13 -11.22 -1.12
CA GLY A 80 -14.36 -11.10 0.32
C GLY A 80 -13.09 -10.85 1.12
N ALA A 81 -12.07 -10.30 0.50
CA ALA A 81 -10.75 -10.06 1.08
C ALA A 81 -10.10 -8.80 0.48
N ILE A 82 -9.24 -8.14 1.27
CA ILE A 82 -8.39 -7.04 0.82
C ILE A 82 -6.94 -7.31 1.24
N ALA A 83 -5.98 -6.78 0.49
CA ALA A 83 -4.58 -6.74 0.89
C ALA A 83 -4.23 -5.31 1.36
N VAL A 84 -3.70 -5.17 2.56
CA VAL A 84 -3.38 -3.87 3.15
C VAL A 84 -1.93 -3.85 3.62
N THR A 85 -1.27 -2.73 3.47
CA THR A 85 0.05 -2.42 4.02
C THR A 85 0.06 -1.02 4.61
N MET A 86 0.96 -0.73 5.54
CA MET A 86 1.12 0.61 6.10
C MET A 86 2.55 1.10 5.92
N THR A 87 2.67 2.38 5.54
CA THR A 87 3.94 3.08 5.42
C THR A 87 3.94 4.33 6.29
N GLN A 88 5.09 4.70 6.81
CA GLN A 88 5.35 6.03 7.35
C GLN A 88 6.11 6.86 6.32
N TRP A 89 5.81 8.15 6.25
CA TRP A 89 6.48 9.05 5.32
C TRP A 89 6.76 10.43 5.92
N THR A 90 7.81 11.09 5.41
CA THR A 90 8.17 12.48 5.73
C THR A 90 8.70 13.19 4.49
N GLY A 91 10.03 13.30 4.30
CA GLY A 91 10.71 13.91 3.15
C GLY A 91 10.68 13.07 1.87
N PRO A 92 11.28 13.56 0.78
CA PRO A 92 11.20 12.91 -0.54
C PRO A 92 11.70 11.47 -0.59
N ASP A 93 12.79 11.16 0.12
CA ASP A 93 13.43 9.83 0.13
C ASP A 93 13.28 9.14 1.50
N LEU A 94 12.31 9.60 2.30
CA LEU A 94 12.08 9.12 3.67
C LEU A 94 10.70 8.49 3.79
N GLN A 95 10.57 7.27 3.28
CA GLN A 95 9.39 6.42 3.40
C GLN A 95 9.84 5.04 3.87
N ILE A 96 9.07 4.44 4.78
CA ILE A 96 9.32 3.11 5.31
C ILE A 96 8.02 2.32 5.33
N GLN A 97 8.02 1.13 4.75
CA GLN A 97 6.94 0.16 4.96
C GLN A 97 7.09 -0.41 6.38
N VAL A 98 6.13 -0.13 7.25
CA VAL A 98 6.18 -0.47 8.68
C VAL A 98 5.28 -1.64 9.07
N VAL A 99 4.26 -1.93 8.26
CA VAL A 99 3.47 -3.16 8.35
C VAL A 99 3.43 -3.78 6.96
N ASP A 100 3.89 -5.01 6.85
CA ASP A 100 3.92 -5.76 5.59
C ASP A 100 2.52 -6.03 5.03
N TRP A 101 2.46 -6.36 3.72
CA TRP A 101 1.23 -6.77 3.06
C TRP A 101 0.53 -7.91 3.81
N THR A 102 -0.65 -7.61 4.33
CA THR A 102 -1.51 -8.53 5.08
C THR A 102 -2.85 -8.69 4.38
N VAL A 103 -3.29 -9.92 4.19
CA VAL A 103 -4.62 -10.21 3.62
C VAL A 103 -5.65 -10.25 4.74
N LEU A 104 -6.63 -9.35 4.67
CA LEU A 104 -7.74 -9.24 5.64
C LEU A 104 -9.01 -9.84 5.02
N LYS A 105 -9.61 -10.84 5.67
CA LYS A 105 -10.81 -11.54 5.22
C LYS A 105 -11.76 -11.93 6.36
N ASP A 106 -11.25 -11.92 7.58
CA ASP A 106 -11.95 -12.32 8.79
C ASP A 106 -11.51 -11.48 9.99
N GLU A 107 -12.17 -11.68 11.14
CA GLU A 107 -11.90 -10.95 12.36
C GLU A 107 -10.47 -11.21 12.88
N GLY A 108 -9.99 -12.44 12.75
CA GLY A 108 -8.63 -12.80 13.19
C GLY A 108 -7.55 -12.06 12.40
N SER A 109 -7.65 -12.03 11.07
CA SER A 109 -6.70 -11.30 10.21
C SER A 109 -6.79 -9.79 10.40
N ALA A 110 -7.99 -9.23 10.59
CA ALA A 110 -8.19 -7.82 10.85
C ALA A 110 -7.63 -7.41 12.23
N SER A 111 -7.85 -8.21 13.28
CA SER A 111 -7.30 -7.99 14.62
C SER A 111 -5.78 -8.11 14.65
N ALA A 112 -5.21 -9.07 13.93
CA ALA A 112 -3.76 -9.22 13.81
C ALA A 112 -3.10 -8.03 13.12
N PHE A 113 -3.72 -7.51 12.05
CA PHE A 113 -3.25 -6.29 11.36
C PHE A 113 -3.34 -5.07 12.27
N ALA A 114 -4.45 -4.90 13.01
CA ALA A 114 -4.61 -3.83 13.98
C ALA A 114 -3.55 -3.88 15.09
N ALA A 115 -3.23 -5.07 15.61
CA ALA A 115 -2.15 -5.24 16.59
C ALA A 115 -0.78 -4.88 15.99
N ALA A 116 -0.50 -5.29 14.76
CA ALA A 116 0.74 -4.91 14.08
C ALA A 116 0.88 -3.38 13.90
N ILE A 117 -0.22 -2.66 13.67
CA ILE A 117 -0.23 -1.18 13.64
C ILE A 117 0.12 -0.63 15.02
N GLU A 118 -0.52 -1.12 16.09
CA GLU A 118 -0.27 -0.67 17.47
C GLU A 118 1.17 -0.89 17.92
N ASP A 119 1.76 -2.02 17.54
CA ASP A 119 3.14 -2.38 17.89
C ASP A 119 4.18 -1.57 17.08
N THR A 120 3.77 -0.92 15.99
CA THR A 120 4.68 -0.15 15.13
C THR A 120 5.15 1.13 15.83
N PRO A 121 6.47 1.32 16.07
CA PRO A 121 6.99 2.58 16.56
C PRO A 121 6.96 3.66 15.47
N ARG A 122 6.99 4.92 15.86
CA ARG A 122 7.34 6.00 14.95
C ARG A 122 8.81 5.90 14.60
N GLN A 123 9.12 5.74 13.31
CA GLN A 123 10.49 5.56 12.83
C GLN A 123 11.06 6.81 12.14
N LEU A 124 10.18 7.69 11.65
CA LEU A 124 10.55 8.93 10.97
C LEU A 124 10.13 10.14 11.81
N PHE A 125 10.97 11.18 11.86
CA PHE A 125 10.79 12.32 12.77
C PHE A 125 11.02 13.69 12.12
N SER A 126 11.61 13.73 10.92
CA SER A 126 12.01 14.97 10.25
C SER A 126 12.13 14.75 8.74
N GLY A 127 12.39 15.81 7.99
CA GLY A 127 12.59 15.70 6.53
C GLY A 127 11.62 16.56 5.73
N GLY A 128 10.68 17.22 6.38
CA GLY A 128 9.61 18.01 5.77
C GLY A 128 8.41 17.14 5.39
N THR A 129 7.53 17.66 4.55
CA THR A 129 6.28 17.03 4.13
C THR A 129 6.35 16.76 2.63
N SER A 130 6.55 15.49 2.24
CA SER A 130 6.60 15.06 0.84
C SER A 130 5.46 14.08 0.52
N ILE A 131 4.29 14.64 0.24
CA ILE A 131 3.14 13.86 -0.25
C ILE A 131 3.49 13.18 -1.57
N SER A 132 4.27 13.85 -2.43
CA SER A 132 4.76 13.24 -3.68
C SER A 132 5.61 12.00 -3.42
N GLY A 133 6.52 12.03 -2.43
CA GLY A 133 7.33 10.87 -2.05
C GLY A 133 6.47 9.73 -1.48
N ALA A 134 5.45 10.06 -0.67
CA ALA A 134 4.50 9.08 -0.15
C ALA A 134 3.73 8.37 -1.28
N ILE A 135 3.25 9.13 -2.28
CA ILE A 135 2.55 8.59 -3.46
C ILE A 135 3.49 7.72 -4.30
N ASP A 136 4.70 8.20 -4.61
CA ASP A 136 5.67 7.47 -5.42
C ASP A 136 6.07 6.13 -4.76
N HIS A 137 6.32 6.14 -3.46
CA HIS A 137 6.61 4.93 -2.69
C HIS A 137 5.43 3.96 -2.67
N GLY A 138 4.22 4.46 -2.39
CA GLY A 138 3.00 3.66 -2.40
C GLY A 138 2.71 3.05 -3.77
N ALA A 139 2.95 3.80 -4.85
CA ALA A 139 2.82 3.31 -6.22
C ALA A 139 3.80 2.17 -6.51
N THR A 140 5.06 2.29 -6.07
CA THR A 140 6.07 1.22 -6.18
C THR A 140 5.60 -0.06 -5.48
N LEU A 141 5.14 0.05 -4.23
CA LEU A 141 4.63 -1.11 -3.48
C LEU A 141 3.45 -1.80 -4.17
N LEU A 142 2.53 -1.02 -4.76
CA LEU A 142 1.37 -1.57 -5.49
C LEU A 142 1.78 -2.26 -6.79
N LEU A 143 2.71 -1.69 -7.53
CA LEU A 143 3.19 -2.27 -8.79
C LEU A 143 3.97 -3.55 -8.54
N ASP A 144 4.84 -3.60 -7.53
CA ASP A 144 5.61 -4.78 -7.15
C ASP A 144 4.72 -5.92 -6.62
N SER A 145 3.58 -5.59 -6.01
CA SER A 145 2.63 -6.57 -5.48
C SER A 145 1.63 -7.12 -6.51
N THR A 146 1.63 -6.62 -7.76
CA THR A 146 0.66 -6.98 -8.81
C THR A 146 0.62 -8.48 -9.09
N GLN A 147 1.77 -9.16 -9.09
CA GLN A 147 1.84 -10.61 -9.31
C GLN A 147 1.25 -11.41 -8.14
N ARG A 148 1.31 -10.88 -6.92
CA ARG A 148 0.77 -11.51 -5.72
C ARG A 148 -0.75 -11.34 -5.62
N PHE A 149 -1.27 -10.19 -6.08
CA PHE A 149 -2.69 -9.82 -5.97
C PHE A 149 -3.25 -9.39 -7.34
N PRO A 150 -3.37 -10.31 -8.32
CA PRO A 150 -3.78 -9.97 -9.67
C PRO A 150 -5.23 -9.48 -9.72
N GLY A 151 -5.47 -8.46 -10.55
CA GLY A 151 -6.83 -7.97 -10.85
C GLY A 151 -7.50 -7.11 -9.77
N ALA A 152 -6.88 -6.93 -8.61
CA ALA A 152 -7.43 -6.09 -7.55
C ALA A 152 -7.41 -4.59 -7.91
N ARG A 153 -8.38 -3.83 -7.38
CA ARG A 153 -8.28 -2.36 -7.37
C ARG A 153 -7.04 -1.96 -6.57
N ARG A 154 -6.38 -0.87 -6.97
CA ARG A 154 -5.17 -0.38 -6.33
C ARG A 154 -5.40 1.04 -5.81
N THR A 155 -5.19 1.24 -4.52
CA THR A 155 -5.43 2.54 -3.88
C THR A 155 -4.31 2.89 -2.92
N ILE A 156 -3.92 4.17 -2.93
CA ILE A 156 -3.09 4.80 -1.91
C ILE A 156 -3.99 5.73 -1.10
N ASP A 157 -4.01 5.53 0.21
CA ASP A 157 -4.67 6.41 1.17
C ASP A 157 -3.62 7.28 1.85
N VAL A 158 -3.63 8.59 1.54
CA VAL A 158 -2.66 9.55 2.08
C VAL A 158 -3.29 10.33 3.22
N SER A 159 -2.78 10.15 4.45
CA SER A 159 -3.13 10.97 5.61
C SER A 159 -1.98 11.91 5.99
N GLY A 160 -2.30 13.15 6.36
CA GLY A 160 -1.30 14.13 6.79
C GLY A 160 -1.90 15.47 7.21
N ASP A 161 -1.09 16.30 7.90
CA ASP A 161 -1.48 17.57 8.52
C ASP A 161 -0.88 18.82 7.85
N GLY A 162 -0.24 18.66 6.66
CA GLY A 162 0.37 19.75 5.93
C GLY A 162 0.43 19.53 4.42
N ALA A 163 0.53 20.64 3.68
CA ALA A 163 0.75 20.63 2.23
C ALA A 163 2.15 20.13 1.87
N ASN A 164 2.32 19.62 0.65
CA ASN A 164 3.61 19.19 0.13
C ASN A 164 4.60 20.36 0.09
N ASN A 165 5.68 20.29 0.86
CA ASN A 165 6.70 21.33 0.92
C ASN A 165 8.12 20.84 0.55
N ARG A 166 8.25 19.55 0.22
CA ARG A 166 9.50 18.91 -0.22
C ARG A 166 9.24 17.94 -1.38
N GLY A 167 10.29 17.74 -2.19
CA GLY A 167 10.20 16.90 -3.38
C GLY A 167 9.50 17.59 -4.55
N ARG A 168 9.02 16.80 -5.49
CA ARG A 168 8.24 17.29 -6.64
C ARG A 168 6.82 17.70 -6.24
N ALA A 169 6.11 18.41 -7.09
CA ALA A 169 4.72 18.77 -6.82
C ALA A 169 3.84 17.51 -6.67
N ALA A 170 2.94 17.51 -5.66
CA ALA A 170 2.11 16.33 -5.36
C ALA A 170 1.23 15.89 -6.53
N HIS A 171 0.68 16.84 -7.30
CA HIS A 171 -0.15 16.53 -8.47
C HIS A 171 0.60 15.76 -9.56
N LEU A 172 1.92 15.96 -9.71
CA LEU A 172 2.72 15.19 -10.66
C LEU A 172 2.85 13.71 -10.24
N ALA A 173 3.07 13.45 -8.95
CA ALA A 173 3.10 12.10 -8.43
C ALA A 173 1.73 11.42 -8.53
N ARG A 174 0.66 12.15 -8.18
CA ARG A 174 -0.72 11.70 -8.36
C ARG A 174 -1.01 11.32 -9.81
N ASP A 175 -0.68 12.18 -10.77
CA ASP A 175 -0.98 11.95 -12.18
C ASP A 175 -0.20 10.74 -12.72
N ASP A 176 1.05 10.53 -12.27
CA ASP A 176 1.83 9.34 -12.60
C ASP A 176 1.19 8.07 -12.04
N ALA A 177 0.77 8.07 -10.79
CA ALA A 177 0.08 6.94 -10.17
C ALA A 177 -1.26 6.62 -10.87
N VAL A 178 -2.03 7.65 -11.22
CA VAL A 178 -3.31 7.51 -11.95
C VAL A 178 -3.09 6.89 -13.33
N ARG A 179 -2.05 7.30 -14.07
CA ARG A 179 -1.68 6.67 -15.36
C ARG A 179 -1.35 5.18 -15.21
N ASN A 180 -0.86 4.76 -14.05
CA ASN A 180 -0.63 3.35 -13.73
C ASN A 180 -1.87 2.63 -13.15
N GLY A 181 -3.06 3.24 -13.23
CA GLY A 181 -4.31 2.66 -12.76
C GLY A 181 -4.41 2.58 -11.22
N ILE A 182 -3.77 3.50 -10.51
CA ILE A 182 -3.82 3.63 -9.06
C ILE A 182 -4.71 4.81 -8.70
N THR A 183 -5.65 4.61 -7.79
CA THR A 183 -6.47 5.69 -7.21
C THR A 183 -5.79 6.23 -5.96
N ILE A 184 -5.76 7.55 -5.81
CA ILE A 184 -5.26 8.22 -4.61
C ILE A 184 -6.43 8.86 -3.88
N ASN A 185 -6.65 8.42 -2.63
CA ASN A 185 -7.60 9.02 -1.70
C ASN A 185 -6.87 9.80 -0.61
N GLY A 186 -7.57 10.71 0.05
CA GLY A 186 -6.96 11.61 1.04
C GLY A 186 -7.68 11.61 2.39
N LEU A 187 -6.89 11.83 3.46
CA LEU A 187 -7.38 12.14 4.79
C LEU A 187 -6.58 13.34 5.35
N PRO A 188 -6.90 14.58 4.90
CA PRO A 188 -6.28 15.76 5.47
C PRO A 188 -6.73 15.99 6.92
N ILE A 189 -5.77 16.33 7.80
CA ILE A 189 -5.99 16.70 9.21
C ILE A 189 -5.78 18.20 9.34
N LEU A 190 -6.86 18.96 9.58
CA LEU A 190 -6.86 20.43 9.52
C LEU A 190 -6.29 21.11 10.79
N ALA A 191 -5.76 20.33 11.72
CA ALA A 191 -5.32 20.81 13.03
C ALA A 191 -4.31 21.97 12.99
N LEU A 192 -3.46 22.04 11.94
CA LEU A 192 -2.39 23.02 11.81
C LEU A 192 -2.50 23.90 10.58
N GLU A 193 -3.10 23.43 9.51
CA GLU A 193 -3.16 24.13 8.21
C GLU A 193 -4.61 24.26 7.75
N PRO A 194 -5.25 25.43 8.01
CA PRO A 194 -6.56 25.74 7.48
C PRO A 194 -6.55 25.72 5.94
N GLY A 195 -7.54 25.05 5.32
CA GLY A 195 -7.62 24.94 3.85
C GLY A 195 -6.81 23.78 3.26
N LEU A 196 -6.21 22.92 4.09
CA LEU A 196 -5.51 21.72 3.64
C LEU A 196 -6.42 20.76 2.87
N ASP A 197 -7.70 20.71 3.17
CA ASP A 197 -8.73 19.98 2.42
C ASP A 197 -8.80 20.44 0.96
N ARG A 198 -8.78 21.76 0.72
CA ARG A 198 -8.71 22.32 -0.63
C ARG A 198 -7.43 21.92 -1.35
N TYR A 199 -6.27 21.97 -0.64
CA TYR A 199 -5.01 21.55 -1.21
C TYR A 199 -5.05 20.07 -1.63
N TYR A 200 -5.60 19.18 -0.77
CA TYR A 200 -5.75 17.75 -1.07
C TYR A 200 -6.66 17.53 -2.27
N TYR A 201 -7.76 18.25 -2.36
CA TYR A 201 -8.67 18.19 -3.50
C TYR A 201 -7.98 18.56 -4.82
N ASP A 202 -7.26 19.66 -4.83
CA ASP A 202 -6.63 20.18 -6.05
C ASP A 202 -5.37 19.40 -6.46
N ASN A 203 -4.59 18.86 -5.49
CA ASN A 203 -3.24 18.37 -5.75
C ASN A 203 -3.00 16.89 -5.39
N VAL A 204 -3.78 16.28 -4.49
CA VAL A 204 -3.46 14.97 -3.93
C VAL A 204 -4.38 13.88 -4.45
N ILE A 205 -5.70 14.04 -4.30
CA ILE A 205 -6.63 13.00 -4.72
C ILE A 205 -6.71 12.90 -6.24
N GLY A 206 -6.88 11.68 -6.76
CA GLY A 206 -6.99 11.44 -8.21
C GLY A 206 -7.29 10.00 -8.56
N GLY A 207 -7.74 9.81 -9.79
CA GLY A 207 -8.15 8.50 -10.29
C GLY A 207 -9.66 8.24 -10.19
N PRO A 208 -10.15 7.12 -10.74
CA PRO A 208 -11.58 6.82 -10.82
C PRO A 208 -12.20 6.66 -9.43
N GLY A 209 -13.15 7.54 -9.09
CA GLY A 209 -13.86 7.49 -7.81
C GLY A 209 -13.05 7.98 -6.61
N ALA A 210 -11.95 8.70 -6.86
CA ALA A 210 -11.14 9.32 -5.80
C ALA A 210 -11.98 10.23 -4.91
N PHE A 211 -11.71 10.20 -3.61
CA PHE A 211 -12.39 11.01 -2.62
C PHE A 211 -11.48 11.29 -1.42
N MET A 212 -11.92 12.20 -0.56
CA MET A 212 -11.26 12.44 0.72
C MET A 212 -12.28 12.50 1.85
N VAL A 213 -11.82 12.25 3.06
CA VAL A 213 -12.53 12.51 4.31
C VAL A 213 -11.63 13.38 5.17
N THR A 214 -12.16 14.50 5.64
CA THR A 214 -11.40 15.47 6.45
C THR A 214 -11.53 15.17 7.93
N ALA A 215 -10.42 15.14 8.66
CA ALA A 215 -10.39 15.18 10.11
C ALA A 215 -10.13 16.63 10.56
N GLN A 216 -11.01 17.20 11.37
CA GLN A 216 -10.86 18.58 11.86
C GLN A 216 -9.70 18.71 12.86
N THR A 217 -9.51 17.69 13.67
CA THR A 217 -8.42 17.57 14.65
C THR A 217 -7.88 16.14 14.68
N TYR A 218 -6.80 15.90 15.41
CA TYR A 218 -6.27 14.56 15.62
C TYR A 218 -7.20 13.66 16.44
N GLU A 219 -7.96 14.24 17.36
CA GLU A 219 -8.97 13.51 18.15
C GLU A 219 -10.15 13.02 17.30
N ALA A 220 -10.47 13.75 16.21
CA ALA A 220 -11.50 13.36 15.25
C ALA A 220 -10.99 12.34 14.21
N PHE A 221 -9.69 11.99 14.21
CA PHE A 221 -9.09 11.12 13.22
C PHE A 221 -9.71 9.72 13.19
N ALA A 222 -9.97 9.12 14.35
CA ALA A 222 -10.55 7.78 14.45
C ALA A 222 -11.91 7.67 13.75
N GLU A 223 -12.78 8.66 13.91
CA GLU A 223 -14.08 8.71 13.21
C GLU A 223 -13.89 8.89 11.70
N ALA A 224 -13.00 9.80 11.32
CA ALA A 224 -12.73 10.11 9.91
C ALA A 224 -12.18 8.90 9.16
N VAL A 225 -11.18 8.20 9.73
CA VAL A 225 -10.59 7.02 9.10
C VAL A 225 -11.56 5.85 9.03
N LEU A 226 -12.38 5.64 10.06
CA LEU A 226 -13.43 4.62 10.03
C LEU A 226 -14.41 4.83 8.87
N LYS A 227 -14.94 6.06 8.74
CA LYS A 227 -15.84 6.43 7.65
C LYS A 227 -15.16 6.24 6.29
N LYS A 228 -13.91 6.69 6.18
CA LYS A 228 -13.12 6.61 4.95
C LYS A 228 -12.89 5.16 4.53
N LEU A 229 -12.39 4.30 5.42
CA LEU A 229 -12.12 2.89 5.12
C LEU A 229 -13.38 2.13 4.68
N ILE A 230 -14.52 2.35 5.34
CA ILE A 230 -15.79 1.73 4.93
C ILE A 230 -16.15 2.13 3.50
N THR A 231 -16.05 3.42 3.16
CA THR A 231 -16.37 3.95 1.83
C THR A 231 -15.42 3.37 0.77
N GLU A 232 -14.13 3.35 1.06
CA GLU A 232 -13.06 2.91 0.16
C GLU A 232 -13.14 1.41 -0.15
N ILE A 233 -13.34 0.60 0.88
CA ILE A 233 -13.45 -0.85 0.75
C ILE A 233 -14.73 -1.24 0.01
N ALA A 234 -15.87 -0.61 0.34
CA ALA A 234 -17.16 -0.88 -0.29
C ALA A 234 -17.30 -0.31 -1.71
N ALA A 235 -16.36 0.52 -2.19
CA ALA A 235 -16.41 1.07 -3.53
C ALA A 235 -16.34 -0.04 -4.58
N ARG A 236 -17.27 -0.04 -5.54
CA ARG A 236 -17.30 -0.99 -6.66
C ARG A 236 -16.59 -0.41 -7.88
N PRO A 237 -15.95 -1.25 -8.72
CA PRO A 237 -15.41 -0.81 -10.00
C PRO A 237 -16.52 -0.15 -10.86
N PRO A 238 -16.18 0.83 -11.71
CA PRO A 238 -17.16 1.50 -12.59
C PRO A 238 -17.94 0.53 -13.47
N SER A 239 -17.32 -0.55 -13.94
CA SER A 239 -17.94 -1.60 -14.76
C SER A 239 -19.06 -2.34 -14.04
N GLU A 240 -18.95 -2.56 -12.74
CA GLU A 240 -20.00 -3.24 -11.95
C GLU A 240 -21.18 -2.31 -11.63
N ARG A 241 -20.95 -1.00 -11.56
CA ARG A 241 -22.02 -0.01 -11.35
C ARG A 241 -22.94 0.07 -12.57
N LEU A 242 -22.39 -0.03 -13.78
CA LEU A 242 -23.16 -0.05 -15.02
C LEU A 242 -23.99 -1.34 -15.13
N ALA A 243 -23.41 -2.50 -14.79
CA ALA A 243 -24.12 -3.79 -14.82
C ALA A 243 -25.24 -3.90 -13.77
N ALA A 244 -25.15 -3.17 -12.66
CA ALA A 244 -26.19 -3.14 -11.61
C ALA A 244 -27.32 -2.13 -11.92
N GLY A 245 -27.04 -1.06 -12.68
CA GLY A 245 -28.03 -0.04 -13.08
C GLY A 245 -29.00 -0.50 -14.18
N ASP A 246 -28.61 -1.49 -14.98
CA ASP A 246 -29.41 -1.99 -16.11
C ASP A 246 -30.44 -3.10 -15.71
N ARG A 247 -30.57 -3.37 -14.41
CA ARG A 247 -31.51 -4.36 -13.84
C ARG A 247 -32.66 -3.74 -13.04
N ARG A 248 -33.09 -2.52 -13.40
CA ARG A 248 -34.28 -1.90 -12.80
C ARG A 248 -35.34 -1.63 -13.88
#